data_6332df208172545c209b9b0ba497b36e
#
_entry.id   6332df208172545c209b9b0ba497b36e
#
_cell.length_a   1.000
_cell.length_b   1.000
_cell.length_c   1.000
_cell.angle_alpha   90.00
_cell.angle_beta   90.00
_cell.angle_gamma   90.00
#
_symmetry.space_group_name_H-M   'P 1'
#
loop_
_entity.id
_entity.type
_entity.pdbx_description
1 polymer ?
#
loop_
_entity_poly.entity_id
_entity_poly.type
_entity_poly.pdbx_seq_one_letter_code
_entity_poly.pdbx_strand_id
1 'polypeptide(L)'
;TMAGIFADEGMTGTSTKKRTEFLRMIRQCKQKKIDLILTKSIQRFARNTLDFINYTRILRQLGIGVLFEKENINSLPADSEFMITMYGAMAQSESVSISGNIRRGRQMHAKVGTLKVPCYRLYGYEKDADGKFRVIPEQAEIVRELYKRYESGASLRNLQDWLEENQIKTVLGESKWTTTSIKSILTNEKYCGDVLLQKTFRTDVISKKVIKNVGQMAQYYMPDHHEAIVSREQYNAVKAEMARRSALRSPSKSAVTGRSCYTSKYA
;
A
#
# COMPACT_ATOMS: atom_id res chain seq x y z
N THR A 1 -38.05 20.62 -10.86
CA THR A 1 -38.33 19.17 -10.69
C THR A 1 -37.07 18.48 -10.21
N MET A 2 -37.18 17.61 -9.21
CA MET A 2 -36.03 16.86 -8.67
C MET A 2 -35.64 15.74 -9.65
N ALA A 3 -34.41 15.77 -10.17
CA ALA A 3 -33.91 14.79 -11.14
C ALA A 3 -33.47 13.46 -10.48
N GLY A 4 -33.09 13.47 -9.21
CA GLY A 4 -32.73 12.29 -8.43
C GLY A 4 -31.75 12.59 -7.31
N ILE A 5 -31.49 11.57 -6.49
CA ILE A 5 -30.45 11.57 -5.44
C ILE A 5 -29.32 10.64 -5.90
N PHE A 6 -28.10 11.13 -5.85
CA PHE A 6 -26.89 10.41 -6.23
C PHE A 6 -25.98 10.25 -5.00
N ALA A 7 -26.02 9.10 -4.37
CA ALA A 7 -25.26 8.83 -3.16
C ALA A 7 -24.36 7.60 -3.34
N ASP A 8 -23.07 7.77 -3.06
CA ASP A 8 -22.10 6.67 -3.00
C ASP A 8 -21.92 6.26 -1.53
N GLU A 9 -22.56 5.17 -1.08
CA GLU A 9 -22.48 4.68 0.29
C GLU A 9 -21.14 4.04 0.62
N GLY A 10 -20.61 4.37 1.81
CA GLY A 10 -19.47 3.64 2.42
C GLY A 10 -18.14 3.70 1.72
N MET A 11 -17.99 4.45 0.64
CA MET A 11 -16.74 4.49 -0.13
C MET A 11 -15.71 5.42 0.49
N THR A 12 -14.77 4.85 1.25
CA THR A 12 -13.54 5.50 1.70
C THR A 12 -12.52 5.48 0.57
N GLY A 13 -12.57 6.40 -0.36
CA GLY A 13 -11.61 6.42 -1.47
C GLY A 13 -11.30 7.81 -1.94
N THR A 14 -10.02 8.09 -2.11
CA THR A 14 -9.50 9.32 -2.72
C THR A 14 -9.54 9.27 -4.26
N SER A 15 -10.14 8.25 -4.87
CA SER A 15 -10.26 8.09 -6.32
C SER A 15 -11.72 8.13 -6.75
N THR A 16 -12.02 9.01 -7.71
CA THR A 16 -13.34 9.18 -8.32
C THR A 16 -13.78 7.95 -9.13
N LYS A 17 -12.82 7.11 -9.57
CA LYS A 17 -13.09 5.91 -10.40
C LYS A 17 -14.04 4.91 -9.75
N LYS A 18 -14.16 4.91 -8.42
CA LYS A 18 -15.04 4.00 -7.67
C LYS A 18 -16.41 4.62 -7.32
N ARG A 19 -16.65 5.91 -7.63
CA ARG A 19 -17.88 6.62 -7.33
C ARG A 19 -18.90 6.46 -8.47
N THR A 20 -19.57 5.34 -8.47
CA THR A 20 -20.48 4.96 -9.58
C THR A 20 -21.65 5.92 -9.73
N GLU A 21 -22.28 6.35 -8.63
CA GLU A 21 -23.39 7.28 -8.64
C GLU A 21 -22.95 8.71 -9.00
N PHE A 22 -21.81 9.16 -8.50
CA PHE A 22 -21.26 10.43 -8.92
C PHE A 22 -20.97 10.46 -10.44
N LEU A 23 -20.36 9.42 -10.98
CA LEU A 23 -20.10 9.32 -12.41
C LEU A 23 -21.38 9.20 -13.23
N ARG A 24 -22.43 8.57 -12.69
CA ARG A 24 -23.76 8.51 -13.28
C ARG A 24 -24.38 9.91 -13.34
N MET A 25 -24.31 10.69 -12.26
CA MET A 25 -24.74 12.08 -12.21
C MET A 25 -24.04 12.91 -13.30
N ILE A 26 -22.71 12.84 -13.40
CA ILE A 26 -21.94 13.56 -14.42
C ILE A 26 -22.37 13.17 -15.84
N ARG A 27 -22.67 11.89 -16.09
CA ARG A 27 -23.20 11.46 -17.39
C ARG A 27 -24.56 12.07 -17.70
N GLN A 28 -25.46 12.15 -16.72
CA GLN A 28 -26.76 12.78 -16.89
C GLN A 28 -26.66 14.29 -17.11
N CYS A 29 -25.70 14.95 -16.45
CA CYS A 29 -25.36 16.35 -16.74
C CYS A 29 -24.95 16.57 -18.19
N LYS A 30 -24.08 15.70 -18.74
CA LYS A 30 -23.67 15.74 -20.15
C LYS A 30 -24.85 15.51 -21.11
N GLN A 31 -25.88 14.79 -20.69
CA GLN A 31 -27.12 14.56 -21.43
C GLN A 31 -28.15 15.69 -21.25
N LYS A 32 -27.78 16.78 -20.56
CA LYS A 32 -28.68 17.93 -20.25
C LYS A 32 -29.96 17.52 -19.50
N LYS A 33 -29.87 16.49 -18.65
CA LYS A 33 -30.99 16.04 -17.79
C LYS A 33 -31.01 16.68 -16.41
N ILE A 34 -29.94 17.41 -16.06
CA ILE A 34 -29.75 18.08 -14.78
C ILE A 34 -29.26 19.50 -15.06
N ASP A 35 -29.93 20.49 -14.47
CA ASP A 35 -29.65 21.91 -14.62
C ASP A 35 -28.90 22.48 -13.42
N LEU A 36 -29.06 21.87 -12.24
CA LEU A 36 -28.45 22.31 -10.99
C LEU A 36 -28.11 21.10 -10.12
N ILE A 37 -26.94 21.13 -9.51
CA ILE A 37 -26.51 20.14 -8.50
C ILE A 37 -26.51 20.83 -7.14
N LEU A 38 -27.20 20.23 -6.17
CA LEU A 38 -27.12 20.63 -4.77
C LEU A 38 -26.26 19.63 -4.00
N THR A 39 -25.27 20.11 -3.29
CA THR A 39 -24.39 19.28 -2.46
C THR A 39 -24.14 19.93 -1.11
N LYS A 40 -24.04 19.11 -0.06
CA LYS A 40 -23.85 19.60 1.30
C LYS A 40 -22.54 20.36 1.49
N SER A 41 -21.46 19.96 0.82
CA SER A 41 -20.15 20.60 0.93
C SER A 41 -19.22 20.24 -0.22
N ILE A 42 -18.17 21.04 -0.43
CA ILE A 42 -17.09 20.80 -1.40
C ILE A 42 -16.44 19.42 -1.17
N GLN A 43 -16.21 19.03 0.09
CA GLN A 43 -15.62 17.72 0.43
C GLN A 43 -16.52 16.52 0.07
N ARG A 44 -17.83 16.71 0.02
CA ARG A 44 -18.78 15.69 -0.43
C ARG A 44 -18.83 15.58 -1.94
N PHE A 45 -18.72 16.70 -2.63
CA PHE A 45 -18.67 16.74 -4.08
C PHE A 45 -17.38 16.12 -4.63
N ALA A 46 -16.22 16.58 -4.16
CA ALA A 46 -14.93 16.04 -4.54
C ALA A 46 -13.95 15.98 -3.34
N ARG A 47 -13.18 14.91 -3.26
CA ARG A 47 -12.25 14.67 -2.14
C ARG A 47 -10.80 15.07 -2.45
N ASN A 48 -10.51 15.45 -3.67
CA ASN A 48 -9.25 16.06 -4.04
C ASN A 48 -9.51 17.31 -4.89
N THR A 49 -8.59 18.24 -4.81
CA THR A 49 -8.68 19.54 -5.46
C THR A 49 -8.72 19.44 -6.98
N LEU A 50 -7.98 18.50 -7.56
CA LEU A 50 -7.95 18.34 -9.02
C LEU A 50 -9.30 17.87 -9.56
N ASP A 51 -9.90 16.87 -8.93
CA ASP A 51 -11.24 16.41 -9.31
C ASP A 51 -12.28 17.50 -9.10
N PHE A 52 -12.19 18.25 -7.99
CA PHE A 52 -13.07 19.38 -7.72
C PHE A 52 -13.03 20.42 -8.83
N ILE A 53 -11.85 20.92 -9.17
CA ILE A 53 -11.67 21.94 -10.21
C ILE A 53 -12.10 21.39 -11.58
N ASN A 54 -11.71 20.17 -11.93
CA ASN A 54 -12.03 19.58 -13.22
C ASN A 54 -13.53 19.39 -13.41
N TYR A 55 -14.23 18.79 -12.45
CA TYR A 55 -15.66 18.55 -12.57
C TYR A 55 -16.47 19.85 -12.50
N THR A 56 -16.07 20.82 -11.68
CA THR A 56 -16.72 22.12 -11.61
C THR A 56 -16.57 22.87 -12.95
N ARG A 57 -15.39 22.84 -13.58
CA ARG A 57 -15.18 23.43 -14.91
C ARG A 57 -16.01 22.76 -16.00
N ILE A 58 -16.06 21.43 -16.02
CA ILE A 58 -16.88 20.67 -16.97
C ILE A 58 -18.35 21.04 -16.82
N LEU A 59 -18.87 21.08 -15.59
CA LEU A 59 -20.28 21.42 -15.33
C LEU A 59 -20.58 22.86 -15.72
N ARG A 60 -19.68 23.80 -15.45
CA ARG A 60 -19.82 25.20 -15.86
C ARG A 60 -19.84 25.36 -17.36
N GLN A 61 -19.00 24.64 -18.12
CA GLN A 61 -19.02 24.61 -19.57
C GLN A 61 -20.37 24.10 -20.14
N LEU A 62 -21.04 23.23 -19.38
CA LEU A 62 -22.38 22.74 -19.72
C LEU A 62 -23.50 23.64 -19.26
N GLY A 63 -23.19 24.79 -18.60
CA GLY A 63 -24.16 25.71 -18.03
C GLY A 63 -24.83 25.20 -16.75
N ILE A 64 -24.25 24.15 -16.09
CA ILE A 64 -24.85 23.54 -14.92
C ILE A 64 -24.16 24.06 -13.66
N GLY A 65 -24.97 24.64 -12.76
CA GLY A 65 -24.52 25.14 -11.45
C GLY A 65 -24.31 24.03 -10.44
N VAL A 66 -23.35 24.24 -9.54
CA VAL A 66 -23.19 23.43 -8.31
C VAL A 66 -23.34 24.37 -7.13
N LEU A 67 -24.34 24.12 -6.30
CA LEU A 67 -24.57 24.86 -5.06
C LEU A 67 -23.99 24.05 -3.89
N PHE A 68 -22.99 24.64 -3.22
CA PHE A 68 -22.38 24.10 -2.01
C PHE A 68 -23.05 24.74 -0.79
N GLU A 69 -23.93 23.97 -0.13
CA GLU A 69 -24.79 24.47 0.96
C GLU A 69 -23.95 24.99 2.15
N LYS A 70 -22.97 24.21 2.61
CA LYS A 70 -22.15 24.56 3.77
C LYS A 70 -21.30 25.81 3.55
N GLU A 71 -20.72 25.93 2.36
CA GLU A 71 -19.83 27.01 1.98
C GLU A 71 -20.61 28.22 1.40
N ASN A 72 -21.91 28.06 1.15
CA ASN A 72 -22.80 29.04 0.52
C ASN A 72 -22.25 29.57 -0.82
N ILE A 73 -21.74 28.68 -1.66
CA ILE A 73 -21.11 29.01 -2.95
C ILE A 73 -21.92 28.41 -4.09
N ASN A 74 -22.19 29.22 -5.11
CA ASN A 74 -22.69 28.78 -6.41
C ASN A 74 -21.54 28.81 -7.43
N SER A 75 -21.36 27.75 -8.20
CA SER A 75 -20.25 27.65 -9.17
C SER A 75 -20.46 28.38 -10.50
N LEU A 76 -21.66 28.88 -10.79
CA LEU A 76 -21.98 29.54 -12.08
C LEU A 76 -21.40 30.95 -12.25
N PRO A 77 -21.46 31.87 -11.26
CA PRO A 77 -20.94 33.19 -11.41
C PRO A 77 -19.44 33.24 -11.74
N ALA A 78 -19.00 34.21 -12.54
CA ALA A 78 -17.60 34.34 -12.95
C ALA A 78 -16.64 34.49 -11.75
N ASP A 79 -17.06 35.28 -10.76
CA ASP A 79 -16.28 35.55 -9.54
C ASP A 79 -16.09 34.33 -8.64
N SER A 80 -16.88 33.28 -8.87
CA SER A 80 -16.77 32.03 -8.08
C SER A 80 -15.52 31.20 -8.43
N GLU A 81 -14.85 31.44 -9.56
CA GLU A 81 -13.68 30.63 -9.96
C GLU A 81 -12.49 30.87 -9.02
N PHE A 82 -12.27 32.10 -8.58
CA PHE A 82 -11.27 32.40 -7.56
C PHE A 82 -11.60 31.74 -6.24
N MET A 83 -12.85 31.83 -5.79
CA MET A 83 -13.32 31.17 -4.55
C MET A 83 -13.21 29.66 -4.63
N ILE A 84 -13.60 29.05 -5.74
CA ILE A 84 -13.49 27.63 -6.01
C ILE A 84 -12.02 27.17 -5.93
N THR A 85 -11.11 27.93 -6.54
CA THR A 85 -9.68 27.63 -6.51
C THR A 85 -9.09 27.75 -5.11
N MET A 86 -9.47 28.79 -4.38
CA MET A 86 -9.04 29.02 -3.00
C MET A 86 -9.52 27.92 -2.04
N TYR A 87 -10.81 27.56 -2.10
CA TYR A 87 -11.35 26.47 -1.27
C TYR A 87 -10.74 25.10 -1.64
N GLY A 88 -10.49 24.88 -2.93
CA GLY A 88 -9.77 23.70 -3.37
C GLY A 88 -8.37 23.62 -2.79
N ALA A 89 -7.61 24.70 -2.79
CA ALA A 89 -6.27 24.77 -2.20
C ALA A 89 -6.30 24.56 -0.67
N MET A 90 -7.30 25.14 0.03
CA MET A 90 -7.50 24.93 1.47
C MET A 90 -7.80 23.46 1.80
N ALA A 91 -8.71 22.82 1.06
CA ALA A 91 -9.05 21.41 1.26
C ALA A 91 -7.84 20.48 1.02
N GLN A 92 -6.99 20.82 0.06
CA GLN A 92 -5.74 20.10 -0.16
C GLN A 92 -4.75 20.30 0.98
N SER A 93 -4.58 21.52 1.45
CA SER A 93 -3.70 21.85 2.59
C SER A 93 -4.13 21.10 3.85
N GLU A 94 -5.43 21.04 4.13
CA GLU A 94 -5.98 20.25 5.27
C GLU A 94 -5.67 18.77 5.11
N SER A 95 -5.87 18.19 3.93
CA SER A 95 -5.56 16.78 3.65
C SER A 95 -4.07 16.46 3.85
N VAL A 96 -3.17 17.35 3.41
CA VAL A 96 -1.71 17.22 3.62
C VAL A 96 -1.38 17.32 5.10
N SER A 97 -2.01 18.24 5.84
CA SER A 97 -1.81 18.43 7.27
C SER A 97 -2.24 17.20 8.07
N ILE A 98 -3.42 16.65 7.81
CA ILE A 98 -3.92 15.41 8.43
C ILE A 98 -2.94 14.24 8.17
N SER A 99 -2.49 14.10 6.92
CA SER A 99 -1.52 13.06 6.54
C SER A 99 -0.19 13.21 7.27
N GLY A 100 0.27 14.46 7.42
CA GLY A 100 1.46 14.82 8.19
C GLY A 100 1.33 14.48 9.67
N ASN A 101 0.18 14.76 10.26
CA ASN A 101 -0.12 14.45 11.67
C ASN A 101 -0.15 12.93 11.92
N ILE A 102 -0.81 12.16 11.05
CA ILE A 102 -0.82 10.69 11.13
C ILE A 102 0.61 10.13 11.00
N ARG A 103 1.44 10.68 10.10
CA ARG A 103 2.83 10.28 9.93
C ARG A 103 3.65 10.56 11.20
N ARG A 104 3.53 11.76 11.76
CA ARG A 104 4.20 12.15 13.01
C ARG A 104 3.77 11.27 14.18
N GLY A 105 2.46 11.02 14.33
CA GLY A 105 1.94 10.11 15.35
C GLY A 105 2.55 8.70 15.24
N ARG A 106 2.61 8.13 14.04
CA ARG A 106 3.25 6.83 13.81
C ARG A 106 4.75 6.84 14.14
N GLN A 107 5.45 7.90 13.81
CA GLN A 107 6.88 8.05 14.15
C GLN A 107 7.10 8.13 15.66
N MET A 108 6.25 8.87 16.38
CA MET A 108 6.29 8.93 17.83
C MET A 108 6.07 7.56 18.47
N HIS A 109 5.02 6.86 18.05
CA HIS A 109 4.75 5.48 18.52
C HIS A 109 5.88 4.51 18.17
N ALA A 110 6.53 4.69 17.01
CA ALA A 110 7.69 3.87 16.63
C ALA A 110 8.91 4.14 17.52
N LYS A 111 9.17 5.42 17.88
CA LYS A 111 10.26 5.79 18.79
C LYS A 111 10.06 5.23 20.20
N VAL A 112 8.84 5.23 20.70
CA VAL A 112 8.49 4.75 22.05
C VAL A 112 8.26 3.23 22.09
N GLY A 113 8.29 2.54 20.92
CA GLY A 113 8.06 1.10 20.87
C GLY A 113 6.59 0.66 21.03
N THR A 114 5.64 1.60 21.02
CA THR A 114 4.20 1.31 21.20
C THR A 114 3.46 1.10 19.88
N LEU A 115 4.15 1.07 18.73
CA LEU A 115 3.54 0.87 17.44
C LEU A 115 3.03 -0.57 17.30
N LYS A 116 1.74 -0.73 17.00
CA LYS A 116 1.16 -2.05 16.71
C LYS A 116 1.72 -2.63 15.42
N VAL A 117 2.54 -3.67 15.52
CA VAL A 117 3.14 -4.36 14.38
C VAL A 117 2.14 -5.36 13.81
N PRO A 118 1.87 -5.38 12.49
CA PRO A 118 0.99 -6.38 11.89
C PRO A 118 1.64 -7.77 11.88
N CYS A 119 0.84 -8.80 12.22
CA CYS A 119 1.27 -10.19 12.30
C CYS A 119 0.51 -11.10 11.31
N TYR A 120 -0.57 -10.62 10.73
CA TYR A 120 -1.51 -11.39 9.93
C TYR A 120 -0.86 -12.03 8.73
N ARG A 121 -0.23 -12.76 8.35
CA ARG A 121 0.54 -13.42 7.27
C ARG A 121 1.97 -13.73 7.67
N LEU A 122 2.23 -13.74 8.97
CA LEU A 122 3.53 -14.14 9.46
C LEU A 122 3.44 -15.61 9.89
N TYR A 123 4.02 -16.51 9.13
CA TYR A 123 4.01 -17.95 9.43
C TYR A 123 4.73 -18.22 10.75
N GLY A 124 4.16 -19.02 11.62
CA GLY A 124 4.73 -19.30 12.95
C GLY A 124 4.32 -18.35 14.06
N TYR A 125 3.57 -17.27 13.75
CA TYR A 125 3.10 -16.33 14.75
C TYR A 125 1.61 -16.02 14.59
N GLU A 126 0.94 -15.83 15.71
CA GLU A 126 -0.40 -15.28 15.82
C GLU A 126 -0.43 -14.09 16.77
N LYS A 127 -1.54 -13.38 16.85
CA LYS A 127 -1.76 -12.37 17.89
C LYS A 127 -2.66 -12.93 18.97
N ASP A 128 -2.26 -12.70 20.22
CA ASP A 128 -3.12 -12.95 21.37
C ASP A 128 -4.21 -11.85 21.51
N ALA A 129 -5.06 -11.98 22.52
CA ALA A 129 -6.13 -11.02 22.84
C ALA A 129 -5.59 -9.61 23.12
N ASP A 130 -4.37 -9.49 23.64
CA ASP A 130 -3.71 -8.21 23.94
C ASP A 130 -3.00 -7.62 22.72
N GLY A 131 -3.00 -8.34 21.59
CA GLY A 131 -2.34 -7.94 20.35
C GLY A 131 -0.83 -8.14 20.34
N LYS A 132 -0.28 -8.90 21.30
CA LYS A 132 1.12 -9.33 21.33
C LYS A 132 1.33 -10.54 20.40
N PHE A 133 2.58 -10.75 20.01
CA PHE A 133 2.97 -11.90 19.20
C PHE A 133 3.03 -13.16 20.08
N ARG A 134 2.38 -14.22 19.64
CA ARG A 134 2.45 -15.55 20.23
C ARG A 134 2.98 -16.53 19.19
N VAL A 135 3.91 -17.37 19.59
CA VAL A 135 4.46 -18.42 18.73
C VAL A 135 3.49 -19.57 18.59
N ILE A 136 3.27 -20.06 17.37
CA ILE A 136 2.52 -21.28 17.08
C ILE A 136 3.55 -22.41 16.99
N PRO A 137 3.60 -23.35 17.96
CA PRO A 137 4.69 -24.32 18.07
C PRO A 137 4.93 -25.15 16.81
N GLU A 138 3.86 -25.69 16.22
CA GLU A 138 3.92 -26.53 15.02
C GLU A 138 4.53 -25.78 13.82
N GLN A 139 4.10 -24.53 13.60
CA GLN A 139 4.63 -23.71 12.51
C GLN A 139 6.05 -23.22 12.81
N ALA A 140 6.37 -22.97 14.07
CA ALA A 140 7.71 -22.54 14.48
C ALA A 140 8.76 -23.64 14.21
N GLU A 141 8.42 -24.90 14.41
CA GLU A 141 9.30 -26.04 14.07
C GLU A 141 9.60 -26.07 12.56
N ILE A 142 8.59 -25.85 11.74
CA ILE A 142 8.77 -25.76 10.28
C ILE A 142 9.70 -24.59 9.91
N VAL A 143 9.54 -23.44 10.54
CA VAL A 143 10.43 -22.29 10.33
C VAL A 143 11.86 -22.63 10.72
N ARG A 144 12.08 -23.24 11.88
CA ARG A 144 13.44 -23.68 12.33
C ARG A 144 14.05 -24.64 11.33
N GLU A 145 13.28 -25.60 10.82
CA GLU A 145 13.74 -26.56 9.83
C GLU A 145 14.09 -25.90 8.49
N LEU A 146 13.32 -24.89 8.04
CA LEU A 146 13.66 -24.11 6.85
C LEU A 146 15.01 -23.39 7.00
N TYR A 147 15.27 -22.77 8.16
CA TYR A 147 16.54 -22.12 8.44
C TYR A 147 17.70 -23.11 8.45
N LYS A 148 17.55 -24.23 9.15
CA LYS A 148 18.55 -25.30 9.25
C LYS A 148 18.90 -25.88 7.88
N ARG A 149 17.91 -26.21 7.05
CA ARG A 149 18.13 -26.75 5.71
C ARG A 149 18.80 -25.75 4.79
N TYR A 150 18.41 -24.48 4.86
CA TYR A 150 19.05 -23.42 4.06
C TYR A 150 20.52 -23.22 4.45
N GLU A 151 20.82 -23.23 5.73
CA GLU A 151 22.17 -23.14 6.29
C GLU A 151 23.02 -24.36 5.85
N SER A 152 22.43 -25.55 5.82
CA SER A 152 23.08 -26.79 5.31
C SER A 152 23.24 -26.82 3.80
N GLY A 153 22.89 -25.77 3.06
CA GLY A 153 23.17 -25.64 1.63
C GLY A 153 21.97 -25.79 0.70
N ALA A 154 20.77 -26.12 1.20
CA ALA A 154 19.58 -26.28 0.36
C ALA A 154 19.26 -24.99 -0.45
N SER A 155 18.76 -25.16 -1.66
CA SER A 155 18.26 -24.08 -2.48
C SER A 155 16.83 -23.69 -2.07
N LEU A 156 16.37 -22.49 -2.46
CA LEU A 156 14.97 -22.09 -2.24
C LEU A 156 13.98 -23.04 -2.93
N ARG A 157 14.40 -23.67 -4.03
CA ARG A 157 13.58 -24.65 -4.75
C ARG A 157 13.46 -25.94 -3.95
N ASN A 158 14.58 -26.46 -3.43
CA ASN A 158 14.56 -27.66 -2.59
C ASN A 158 13.73 -27.48 -1.32
N LEU A 159 13.72 -26.25 -0.74
CA LEU A 159 12.85 -25.93 0.40
C LEU A 159 11.38 -25.92 0.00
N GLN A 160 11.07 -25.42 -1.20
CA GLN A 160 9.72 -25.44 -1.73
C GLN A 160 9.24 -26.87 -1.93
N ASP A 161 10.03 -27.69 -2.61
CA ASP A 161 9.71 -29.10 -2.89
C ASP A 161 9.50 -29.87 -1.57
N TRP A 162 10.37 -29.64 -0.57
CA TRP A 162 10.23 -30.25 0.76
C TRP A 162 8.93 -29.86 1.47
N LEU A 163 8.52 -28.58 1.41
CA LEU A 163 7.25 -28.13 2.02
C LEU A 163 6.05 -28.77 1.33
N GLU A 164 6.08 -28.90 0.01
CA GLU A 164 4.99 -29.48 -0.79
C GLU A 164 4.92 -31.00 -0.59
N GLU A 165 6.05 -31.72 -0.55
CA GLU A 165 6.11 -33.15 -0.28
C GLU A 165 5.56 -33.50 1.12
N ASN A 166 5.83 -32.67 2.11
CA ASN A 166 5.31 -32.87 3.47
C ASN A 166 3.89 -32.26 3.65
N GLN A 167 3.23 -31.84 2.58
CA GLN A 167 1.87 -31.28 2.58
C GLN A 167 1.68 -30.10 3.56
N ILE A 168 2.74 -29.33 3.80
CA ILE A 168 2.72 -28.20 4.72
C ILE A 168 1.98 -27.04 4.06
N LYS A 169 0.89 -26.59 4.69
CA LYS A 169 0.06 -25.50 4.20
C LYS A 169 0.65 -24.13 4.53
N THR A 170 0.42 -23.18 3.63
CA THR A 170 0.76 -21.77 3.88
C THR A 170 -0.16 -21.13 4.93
N VAL A 171 0.13 -19.90 5.37
CA VAL A 171 -0.74 -19.14 6.28
C VAL A 171 -2.18 -18.99 5.75
N LEU A 172 -2.36 -19.02 4.43
CA LEU A 172 -3.67 -18.91 3.78
C LEU A 172 -4.34 -20.28 3.55
N GLY A 173 -3.73 -21.38 4.01
CA GLY A 173 -4.25 -22.73 3.83
C GLY A 173 -3.96 -23.33 2.44
N GLU A 174 -3.21 -22.67 1.59
CA GLU A 174 -2.82 -23.15 0.27
C GLU A 174 -1.70 -24.19 0.37
N SER A 175 -1.73 -25.19 -0.51
CA SER A 175 -0.70 -26.25 -0.57
C SER A 175 0.54 -25.81 -1.35
N LYS A 176 0.43 -24.79 -2.20
CA LYS A 176 1.53 -24.32 -3.05
C LYS A 176 2.34 -23.22 -2.37
N TRP A 177 3.61 -23.48 -2.21
CA TRP A 177 4.57 -22.50 -1.74
C TRP A 177 5.26 -21.79 -2.91
N THR A 178 5.67 -20.56 -2.73
CA THR A 178 6.50 -19.84 -3.68
C THR A 178 7.88 -19.60 -3.11
N THR A 179 8.91 -19.64 -3.95
CA THR A 179 10.28 -19.29 -3.54
C THR A 179 10.36 -17.88 -2.95
N THR A 180 9.46 -16.98 -3.37
CA THR A 180 9.34 -15.62 -2.82
C THR A 180 8.84 -15.61 -1.39
N SER A 181 7.84 -16.43 -1.05
CA SER A 181 7.32 -16.55 0.32
C SER A 181 8.36 -17.16 1.24
N ILE A 182 9.06 -18.21 0.81
CA ILE A 182 10.15 -18.83 1.56
C ILE A 182 11.29 -17.83 1.78
N LYS A 183 11.70 -17.12 0.74
CA LYS A 183 12.70 -16.05 0.85
C LYS A 183 12.26 -14.97 1.85
N SER A 184 10.99 -14.61 1.85
CA SER A 184 10.44 -13.64 2.81
C SER A 184 10.54 -14.15 4.25
N ILE A 185 10.31 -15.44 4.51
CA ILE A 185 10.52 -16.07 5.83
C ILE A 185 11.99 -15.96 6.24
N LEU A 186 12.92 -16.40 5.40
CA LEU A 186 14.34 -16.43 5.69
C LEU A 186 15.00 -15.04 5.86
N THR A 187 14.38 -13.97 5.33
CA THR A 187 14.94 -12.60 5.39
C THR A 187 14.19 -11.64 6.31
N ASN A 188 13.15 -12.10 6.99
CA ASN A 188 12.36 -11.26 7.87
C ASN A 188 12.92 -11.29 9.28
N GLU A 189 13.36 -10.13 9.76
CA GLU A 189 13.93 -9.96 11.12
C GLU A 189 12.96 -10.31 12.25
N LYS A 190 11.67 -10.42 11.97
CA LYS A 190 10.70 -10.82 12.98
C LYS A 190 10.92 -12.24 13.52
N TYR A 191 11.55 -13.10 12.73
CA TYR A 191 11.84 -14.47 13.18
C TYR A 191 12.93 -14.57 14.24
N CYS A 192 13.82 -13.56 14.33
CA CYS A 192 14.77 -13.44 15.43
C CYS A 192 14.32 -12.50 16.56
N GLY A 193 13.00 -12.21 16.62
CA GLY A 193 12.41 -11.40 17.69
C GLY A 193 12.47 -9.90 17.47
N ASP A 194 13.12 -9.43 16.41
CA ASP A 194 13.33 -8.01 16.14
C ASP A 194 12.24 -7.43 15.22
N VAL A 195 12.09 -6.12 15.22
CA VAL A 195 11.18 -5.43 14.30
C VAL A 195 11.87 -4.23 13.67
N LEU A 196 11.88 -4.17 12.34
CA LEU A 196 12.29 -3.00 11.59
C LEU A 196 11.06 -2.30 11.02
N LEU A 197 10.83 -1.08 11.49
CA LEU A 197 9.73 -0.22 11.07
C LEU A 197 10.16 0.71 9.94
N GLN A 198 9.18 1.17 9.17
CA GLN A 198 9.39 2.14 8.09
C GLN A 198 10.27 1.62 6.93
N LYS A 199 10.17 0.33 6.61
CA LYS A 199 10.82 -0.29 5.43
C LYS A 199 10.33 0.29 4.10
N THR A 200 9.12 0.85 4.10
CA THR A 200 8.51 1.50 2.94
C THR A 200 7.84 2.79 3.36
N PHE A 201 7.71 3.72 2.44
CA PHE A 201 6.93 4.94 2.65
C PHE A 201 6.15 5.34 1.40
N ARG A 202 5.16 6.20 1.57
CA ARG A 202 4.40 6.78 0.46
C ARG A 202 5.04 8.11 0.08
N THR A 203 5.31 8.29 -1.21
CA THR A 203 5.94 9.50 -1.74
C THR A 203 5.04 10.71 -1.64
N ASP A 204 3.75 10.52 -1.92
CA ASP A 204 2.79 11.60 -2.04
C ASP A 204 1.39 11.15 -1.58
N VAL A 205 0.60 12.10 -1.10
CA VAL A 205 -0.78 11.90 -0.64
C VAL A 205 -1.71 11.60 -1.82
N ILE A 206 -1.41 12.16 -2.99
CA ILE A 206 -2.23 12.05 -4.19
C ILE A 206 -1.96 10.74 -4.92
N SER A 207 -0.70 10.48 -5.29
CA SER A 207 -0.31 9.30 -6.07
C SER A 207 -0.36 8.00 -5.26
N LYS A 208 -0.23 8.09 -3.92
CA LYS A 208 -0.19 6.96 -2.98
C LYS A 208 0.84 5.88 -3.32
N LYS A 209 1.79 6.19 -4.19
CA LYS A 209 2.83 5.24 -4.59
C LYS A 209 3.69 4.87 -3.38
N VAL A 210 3.79 3.57 -3.11
CA VAL A 210 4.64 3.03 -2.04
C VAL A 210 5.99 2.68 -2.63
N ILE A 211 7.05 3.21 -2.05
CA ILE A 211 8.44 2.89 -2.44
C ILE A 211 9.21 2.34 -1.24
N LYS A 212 10.24 1.55 -1.54
CA LYS A 212 11.15 1.01 -0.52
C LYS A 212 11.97 2.15 0.08
N ASN A 213 12.09 2.17 1.40
CA ASN A 213 12.94 3.11 2.10
C ASN A 213 14.39 2.58 2.08
N VAL A 214 15.25 3.27 1.37
CA VAL A 214 16.68 2.98 1.27
C VAL A 214 17.52 4.10 1.92
N GLY A 215 16.94 4.79 2.93
CA GLY A 215 17.61 5.86 3.67
C GLY A 215 16.95 7.24 3.55
N GLN A 216 15.89 7.39 2.71
CA GLN A 216 15.18 8.67 2.56
C GLN A 216 14.38 9.07 3.81
N MET A 217 13.98 8.09 4.61
CA MET A 217 13.22 8.30 5.85
C MET A 217 13.87 7.52 6.99
N ALA A 218 13.80 8.06 8.21
CA ALA A 218 14.28 7.36 9.39
C ALA A 218 13.60 5.99 9.53
N GLN A 219 14.38 4.94 9.74
CA GLN A 219 13.90 3.62 10.09
C GLN A 219 14.07 3.42 11.60
N TYR A 220 13.16 2.67 12.20
CA TYR A 220 13.20 2.39 13.63
C TYR A 220 13.38 0.89 13.83
N TYR A 221 14.46 0.52 14.48
CA TYR A 221 14.77 -0.85 14.83
C TYR A 221 14.45 -1.10 16.30
N MET A 222 13.68 -2.13 16.56
CA MET A 222 13.28 -2.56 17.90
C MET A 222 13.80 -3.98 18.12
N PRO A 223 14.88 -4.15 18.89
CA PRO A 223 15.36 -5.47 19.25
C PRO A 223 14.45 -6.11 20.30
N ASP A 224 14.38 -7.42 20.31
CA ASP A 224 13.71 -8.23 21.33
C ASP A 224 12.24 -7.83 21.59
N HIS A 225 11.54 -7.47 20.52
CA HIS A 225 10.13 -7.04 20.59
C HIS A 225 9.17 -8.19 20.96
N HIS A 226 9.51 -9.42 20.59
CA HIS A 226 8.68 -10.60 20.82
C HIS A 226 9.55 -11.85 20.87
N GLU A 227 8.95 -12.96 21.29
CA GLU A 227 9.62 -14.26 21.37
C GLU A 227 10.16 -14.67 19.99
N ALA A 228 11.46 -15.00 19.94
CA ALA A 228 12.14 -15.40 18.72
C ALA A 228 11.87 -16.87 18.39
N ILE A 229 11.66 -17.20 17.12
CA ILE A 229 11.58 -18.60 16.64
C ILE A 229 13.00 -19.13 16.34
N VAL A 230 13.87 -18.28 15.82
CA VAL A 230 15.27 -18.62 15.49
C VAL A 230 16.23 -17.66 16.20
N SER A 231 17.43 -18.12 16.48
CA SER A 231 18.45 -17.26 17.09
C SER A 231 18.89 -16.15 16.13
N ARG A 232 19.32 -15.02 16.68
CA ARG A 232 19.86 -13.90 15.90
C ARG A 232 21.11 -14.29 15.11
N GLU A 233 21.91 -15.20 15.66
CA GLU A 233 23.10 -15.75 15.01
C GLU A 233 22.72 -16.54 13.75
N GLN A 234 21.76 -17.46 13.87
CA GLN A 234 21.26 -18.27 12.77
C GLN A 234 20.59 -17.39 11.69
N TYR A 235 19.79 -16.40 12.08
CA TYR A 235 19.21 -15.42 11.15
C TYR A 235 20.31 -14.68 10.34
N ASN A 236 21.36 -14.22 11.03
CA ASN A 236 22.45 -13.50 10.39
C ASN A 236 23.28 -14.41 9.46
N ALA A 237 23.54 -15.67 9.85
CA ALA A 237 24.22 -16.66 9.04
C ALA A 237 23.46 -16.93 7.73
N VAL A 238 22.16 -17.17 7.80
CA VAL A 238 21.29 -17.38 6.62
C VAL A 238 21.26 -16.15 5.74
N LYS A 239 21.18 -14.95 6.31
CA LYS A 239 21.19 -13.68 5.57
C LYS A 239 22.53 -13.46 4.84
N ALA A 240 23.65 -13.74 5.48
CA ALA A 240 24.99 -13.66 4.88
C ALA A 240 25.15 -14.67 3.74
N GLU A 241 24.71 -15.91 3.93
CA GLU A 241 24.74 -16.95 2.90
C GLU A 241 23.86 -16.58 1.69
N MET A 242 22.69 -16.00 1.94
CA MET A 242 21.81 -15.53 0.87
C MET A 242 22.47 -14.38 0.06
N ALA A 243 23.15 -13.46 0.72
CA ALA A 243 23.90 -12.39 0.08
C ALA A 243 25.07 -12.96 -0.75
N ARG A 244 25.83 -13.94 -0.20
CA ARG A 244 26.92 -14.64 -0.89
C ARG A 244 26.42 -15.32 -2.17
N ARG A 245 25.33 -16.11 -2.09
CA ARG A 245 24.74 -16.78 -3.27
C ARG A 245 24.23 -15.77 -4.29
N SER A 246 23.70 -14.64 -3.87
CA SER A 246 23.24 -13.58 -4.76
C SER A 246 24.39 -12.92 -5.53
N ALA A 247 25.53 -12.71 -4.87
CA ALA A 247 26.73 -12.13 -5.47
C ALA A 247 27.38 -13.09 -6.52
N LEU A 248 27.31 -14.40 -6.28
CA LEU A 248 27.82 -15.41 -7.20
C LEU A 248 26.95 -15.61 -8.46
N ARG A 249 25.68 -15.18 -8.43
CA ARG A 249 24.85 -15.16 -9.63
C ARG A 249 25.34 -14.05 -10.53
N SER A 250 26.06 -14.40 -11.58
CA SER A 250 26.35 -13.48 -12.70
C SER A 250 25.06 -12.83 -13.17
N PRO A 251 25.05 -11.53 -13.52
CA PRO A 251 23.88 -10.91 -14.13
C PRO A 251 23.49 -11.76 -15.32
N SER A 252 22.28 -12.28 -15.32
CA SER A 252 21.78 -13.13 -16.41
C SER A 252 21.89 -12.33 -17.70
N LYS A 253 22.46 -12.92 -18.74
CA LYS A 253 22.59 -12.35 -20.09
C LYS A 253 21.24 -11.96 -20.73
N SER A 254 20.11 -12.18 -20.04
CA SER A 254 18.77 -11.78 -20.48
C SER A 254 18.50 -10.27 -20.46
N ALA A 255 19.43 -9.46 -19.95
CA ALA A 255 19.38 -8.00 -20.08
C ALA A 255 20.05 -7.51 -21.38
N VAL A 256 20.70 -8.37 -22.12
CA VAL A 256 21.10 -8.06 -23.49
C VAL A 256 19.88 -8.30 -24.37
N THR A 257 19.10 -7.23 -24.53
CA THR A 257 18.02 -7.11 -25.49
C THR A 257 18.38 -7.80 -26.79
N GLY A 258 17.56 -8.78 -27.18
CA GLY A 258 17.70 -9.51 -28.44
C GLY A 258 17.60 -8.64 -29.68
N ARG A 259 18.65 -7.91 -29.95
CA ARG A 259 18.98 -7.57 -31.33
C ARG A 259 19.83 -8.74 -31.83
N SER A 260 19.16 -9.74 -32.38
CA SER A 260 19.79 -10.74 -33.22
C SER A 260 20.61 -10.01 -34.29
N CYS A 261 21.88 -10.38 -34.45
CA CYS A 261 22.73 -9.86 -35.51
C CYS A 261 22.19 -10.13 -36.93
N TYR A 262 21.05 -10.81 -37.03
CA TYR A 262 20.37 -11.14 -38.29
C TYR A 262 19.18 -10.22 -38.63
N THR A 263 18.76 -9.30 -37.74
CA THR A 263 17.60 -8.42 -38.01
C THR A 263 17.96 -7.12 -38.76
N SER A 264 19.22 -6.89 -39.12
CA SER A 264 19.66 -5.68 -39.86
C SER A 264 20.06 -5.91 -41.33
N LYS A 265 19.73 -7.06 -41.92
CA LYS A 265 20.15 -7.35 -43.30
C LYS A 265 19.06 -7.25 -44.36
N TYR A 266 17.83 -6.89 -44.01
CA TYR A 266 16.75 -6.66 -45.00
C TYR A 266 15.93 -5.45 -44.58
N ALA A 267 16.41 -4.26 -44.89
CA ALA A 267 15.66 -3.03 -45.06
C ALA A 267 16.24 -2.29 -46.26
#